data_058c95d67b8c6bd044ba8c3645c867f5
#
_entry.id   058c95d67b8c6bd044ba8c3645c867f5
#
_cell.length_a   1.000
_cell.length_b   1.000
_cell.length_c   1.000
_cell.angle_alpha   90.00
_cell.angle_beta   90.00
_cell.angle_gamma   90.00
#
_symmetry.space_group_name_H-M   'P 1'
#
loop_
_entity.id
_entity.type
_entity.pdbx_description
1 polymer ?
#
loop_
_entity_poly.entity_id
_entity_poly.type
_entity_poly.pdbx_seq_one_letter_code
_entity_poly.pdbx_strand_id
1 'polypeptide(L)'
;MAEFNFEKWKADKKFVKLLNKYYTERQYYEEAVRKYNKAKETYRFFSNEENQLRKSVEQLRKTHGFETSSDKEWSAYYNKHFIPLTMMKKKDLHKIHAEDCKRTKELVKLHQHLFSKAFLDLKDFISHYGPF
;
A
#
# COMPACT_ATOMS: atom_id res chain seq x y z
N MET A 1 43.53 17.35 -12.49
CA MET A 1 42.21 17.06 -11.90
C MET A 1 42.40 16.46 -10.53
N ALA A 2 41.78 17.08 -9.54
CA ALA A 2 41.73 16.49 -8.23
C ALA A 2 40.81 15.27 -8.24
N GLU A 3 41.33 14.12 -7.86
CA GLU A 3 40.51 12.92 -7.70
C GLU A 3 39.64 13.07 -6.44
N PHE A 4 38.47 12.48 -6.49
CA PHE A 4 37.59 12.44 -5.33
C PHE A 4 38.26 11.62 -4.21
N ASN A 5 38.54 12.26 -3.10
CA ASN A 5 39.14 11.57 -1.96
C ASN A 5 38.05 11.14 -0.98
N PHE A 6 37.59 9.91 -1.15
CA PHE A 6 36.55 9.33 -0.32
C PHE A 6 36.91 9.29 1.15
N GLU A 7 38.18 9.04 1.47
CA GLU A 7 38.65 9.01 2.86
C GLU A 7 38.55 10.38 3.54
N LYS A 8 38.82 11.45 2.79
CA LYS A 8 38.66 12.82 3.29
C LYS A 8 37.19 13.15 3.53
N TRP A 9 36.32 12.76 2.60
CA TRP A 9 34.91 12.96 2.73
C TRP A 9 34.29 12.15 3.86
N LYS A 10 34.78 10.93 4.05
CA LYS A 10 34.35 10.03 5.11
C LYS A 10 34.65 10.59 6.49
N ALA A 11 35.73 11.37 6.64
CA ALA A 11 36.11 12.04 7.88
C ALA A 11 35.26 13.31 8.14
N ASP A 12 34.59 13.86 7.13
CA ASP A 12 33.74 15.03 7.29
C ASP A 12 32.42 14.64 7.97
N LYS A 13 32.17 15.21 9.14
CA LYS A 13 30.97 14.90 9.93
C LYS A 13 29.67 15.25 9.23
N LYS A 14 29.68 16.34 8.46
CA LYS A 14 28.49 16.77 7.72
C LYS A 14 28.17 15.81 6.58
N PHE A 15 29.17 15.37 5.85
CA PHE A 15 29.01 14.36 4.80
C PHE A 15 28.45 13.06 5.35
N VAL A 16 29.04 12.55 6.43
CA VAL A 16 28.59 11.32 7.09
C VAL A 16 27.15 11.43 7.55
N LYS A 17 26.78 12.57 8.12
CA LYS A 17 25.40 12.84 8.57
C LYS A 17 24.40 12.82 7.39
N LEU A 18 24.73 13.49 6.29
CA LEU A 18 23.89 13.51 5.09
C LEU A 18 23.80 12.14 4.42
N LEU A 19 24.91 11.41 4.38
CA LEU A 19 24.95 10.06 3.84
C LEU A 19 24.08 9.09 4.66
N ASN A 20 24.19 9.16 5.98
CA ASN A 20 23.36 8.35 6.88
C ASN A 20 21.89 8.67 6.73
N LYS A 21 21.55 9.95 6.61
CA LYS A 21 20.16 10.37 6.37
C LYS A 21 19.64 9.84 5.04
N TYR A 22 20.45 9.88 3.99
CA TYR A 22 20.11 9.34 2.69
C TYR A 22 19.79 7.84 2.77
N TYR A 23 20.65 7.06 3.40
CA TYR A 23 20.42 5.62 3.55
C TYR A 23 19.22 5.30 4.43
N THR A 24 19.00 6.07 5.49
CA THR A 24 17.86 5.89 6.39
C THR A 24 16.53 6.17 5.66
N GLU A 25 16.46 7.28 4.92
CA GLU A 25 15.26 7.63 4.16
C GLU A 25 15.00 6.64 3.02
N ARG A 26 16.06 6.15 2.38
CA ARG A 26 15.97 5.10 1.36
C ARG A 26 15.36 3.82 1.94
N GLN A 27 15.80 3.41 3.11
CA GLN A 27 15.29 2.23 3.80
C GLN A 27 13.81 2.37 4.14
N TYR A 28 13.40 3.53 4.67
CA TYR A 28 12.01 3.81 4.97
C TYR A 28 11.15 3.82 3.71
N TYR A 29 11.64 4.38 2.63
CA TYR A 29 10.93 4.38 1.35
C TYR A 29 10.74 2.95 0.82
N GLU A 30 11.78 2.15 0.81
CA GLU A 30 11.70 0.75 0.36
C GLU A 30 10.73 -0.06 1.21
N GLU A 31 10.71 0.16 2.52
CA GLU A 31 9.79 -0.49 3.44
C GLU A 31 8.34 -0.06 3.17
N ALA A 32 8.11 1.23 2.93
CA ALA A 32 6.79 1.76 2.61
C ALA A 32 6.26 1.16 1.30
N VAL A 33 7.11 1.02 0.28
CA VAL A 33 6.75 0.38 -1.00
C VAL A 33 6.35 -1.08 -0.79
N ARG A 34 7.10 -1.82 0.04
CA ARG A 34 6.76 -3.21 0.35
C ARG A 34 5.41 -3.33 1.04
N LYS A 35 5.14 -2.46 2.01
CA LYS A 35 3.85 -2.43 2.72
C LYS A 35 2.69 -2.11 1.79
N TYR A 36 2.89 -1.15 0.89
CA TYR A 36 1.88 -0.78 -0.10
C TYR A 36 1.60 -1.94 -1.06
N ASN A 37 2.63 -2.60 -1.57
CA ASN A 37 2.47 -3.74 -2.48
C ASN A 37 1.71 -4.88 -1.81
N LYS A 38 2.04 -5.18 -0.55
CA LYS A 38 1.33 -6.19 0.24
C LYS A 38 -0.14 -5.82 0.46
N ALA A 39 -0.42 -4.56 0.78
CA ALA A 39 -1.79 -4.08 0.94
C ALA A 39 -2.59 -4.18 -0.36
N LYS A 40 -1.98 -3.87 -1.51
CA LYS A 40 -2.61 -4.02 -2.82
C LYS A 40 -2.94 -5.47 -3.15
N GLU A 41 -2.05 -6.40 -2.88
CA GLU A 41 -2.28 -7.82 -3.11
C GLU A 41 -3.42 -8.33 -2.25
N THR A 42 -3.45 -7.94 -0.98
CA THR A 42 -4.52 -8.30 -0.05
C THR A 42 -5.87 -7.74 -0.52
N TYR A 43 -5.90 -6.48 -0.94
CA TYR A 43 -7.10 -5.85 -1.46
C TYR A 43 -7.63 -6.57 -2.72
N ARG A 44 -6.75 -6.91 -3.65
CA ARG A 44 -7.11 -7.66 -4.87
C ARG A 44 -7.68 -9.04 -4.55
N PHE A 45 -7.06 -9.72 -3.61
CA PHE A 45 -7.52 -11.05 -3.18
C PHE A 45 -8.96 -10.97 -2.65
N PHE A 46 -9.25 -10.04 -1.74
CA PHE A 46 -10.58 -9.90 -1.17
C PHE A 46 -11.60 -9.38 -2.18
N SER A 47 -11.20 -8.53 -3.11
CA SER A 47 -12.07 -8.08 -4.20
C SER A 47 -12.47 -9.23 -5.12
N ASN A 48 -11.55 -10.11 -5.45
CA ASN A 48 -11.83 -11.29 -6.25
C ASN A 48 -12.75 -12.26 -5.52
N GLU A 49 -12.51 -12.48 -4.23
CA GLU A 49 -13.40 -13.33 -3.41
C GLU A 49 -14.81 -12.76 -3.32
N GLU A 50 -14.94 -11.43 -3.16
CA GLU A 50 -16.23 -10.77 -3.14
C GLU A 50 -16.98 -10.96 -4.46
N ASN A 51 -16.29 -10.84 -5.59
CA ASN A 51 -16.88 -11.06 -6.91
C ASN A 51 -17.34 -12.50 -7.10
N GLN A 52 -16.55 -13.49 -6.65
CA GLN A 52 -16.93 -14.89 -6.70
C GLN A 52 -18.12 -15.17 -5.80
N LEU A 53 -18.14 -14.58 -4.63
CA LEU A 53 -19.25 -14.71 -3.70
C LEU A 53 -20.54 -14.13 -4.29
N ARG A 54 -20.46 -12.98 -4.95
CA ARG A 54 -21.61 -12.35 -5.61
C ARG A 54 -22.20 -13.27 -6.68
N LYS A 55 -21.35 -13.89 -7.49
CA LYS A 55 -21.78 -14.87 -8.51
C LYS A 55 -22.47 -16.07 -7.87
N SER A 56 -21.91 -16.58 -6.76
CA SER A 56 -22.50 -17.69 -6.02
C SER A 56 -23.87 -17.33 -5.42
N VAL A 57 -24.03 -16.11 -4.92
CA VAL A 57 -25.29 -15.60 -4.38
C VAL A 57 -26.34 -15.49 -5.48
N GLU A 58 -25.98 -15.01 -6.67
CA GLU A 58 -26.88 -14.94 -7.82
C GLU A 58 -27.36 -16.33 -8.26
N GLN A 59 -26.46 -17.30 -8.23
CA GLN A 59 -26.78 -18.68 -8.56
C GLN A 59 -27.74 -19.29 -7.52
N LEU A 60 -27.53 -19.02 -6.24
CA LEU A 60 -28.45 -19.42 -5.17
C LEU A 60 -29.84 -18.80 -5.37
N ARG A 61 -29.91 -17.55 -5.78
CA ARG A 61 -31.17 -16.87 -6.09
C ARG A 61 -31.99 -17.66 -7.15
N LYS A 62 -31.30 -18.07 -8.22
CA LYS A 62 -31.94 -18.89 -9.28
C LYS A 62 -32.38 -20.25 -8.75
N THR A 63 -31.54 -20.93 -8.01
CA THR A 63 -31.79 -22.26 -7.46
C THR A 63 -32.99 -22.26 -6.52
N HIS A 64 -33.21 -21.20 -5.75
CA HIS A 64 -34.32 -21.10 -4.80
C HIS A 64 -35.56 -20.42 -5.40
N GLY A 65 -35.59 -20.21 -6.70
CA GLY A 65 -36.80 -19.73 -7.39
C GLY A 65 -37.09 -18.24 -7.27
N PHE A 66 -36.08 -17.42 -6.89
CA PHE A 66 -36.21 -15.97 -6.74
C PHE A 66 -35.73 -15.20 -7.96
N GLU A 67 -35.53 -15.85 -9.09
CA GLU A 67 -34.98 -15.21 -10.30
C GLU A 67 -35.83 -14.03 -10.78
N THR A 68 -37.15 -14.13 -10.67
CA THR A 68 -38.11 -13.09 -11.08
C THR A 68 -38.63 -12.25 -9.92
N SER A 69 -38.21 -12.50 -8.71
CA SER A 69 -38.63 -11.73 -7.53
C SER A 69 -37.92 -10.39 -7.45
N SER A 70 -38.46 -9.44 -6.68
CA SER A 70 -37.81 -8.17 -6.43
C SER A 70 -36.56 -8.36 -5.60
N ASP A 71 -35.63 -7.43 -5.72
CA ASP A 71 -34.37 -7.44 -4.92
C ASP A 71 -34.67 -7.38 -3.41
N LYS A 72 -35.75 -6.69 -3.04
CA LYS A 72 -36.18 -6.58 -1.64
C LYS A 72 -36.63 -7.94 -1.08
N GLU A 73 -37.42 -8.70 -1.85
CA GLU A 73 -37.88 -10.03 -1.46
C GLU A 73 -36.75 -11.02 -1.37
N TRP A 74 -35.82 -10.99 -2.34
CA TRP A 74 -34.63 -11.83 -2.33
C TRP A 74 -33.74 -11.49 -1.15
N SER A 75 -33.49 -10.20 -0.88
CA SER A 75 -32.66 -9.77 0.23
C SER A 75 -33.23 -10.22 1.57
N ALA A 76 -34.55 -10.11 1.74
CA ALA A 76 -35.22 -10.56 2.97
C ALA A 76 -35.07 -12.08 3.16
N TYR A 77 -35.28 -12.86 2.11
CA TYR A 77 -35.11 -14.32 2.16
C TYR A 77 -33.66 -14.71 2.42
N TYR A 78 -32.71 -14.09 1.72
CA TYR A 78 -31.29 -14.33 1.88
C TYR A 78 -30.80 -14.01 3.28
N ASN A 79 -31.21 -12.87 3.81
CA ASN A 79 -30.86 -12.44 5.16
C ASN A 79 -31.38 -13.40 6.23
N LYS A 80 -32.58 -13.94 6.02
CA LYS A 80 -33.21 -14.87 6.95
C LYS A 80 -32.53 -16.26 6.95
N HIS A 81 -32.15 -16.75 5.78
CA HIS A 81 -31.72 -18.16 5.60
C HIS A 81 -30.23 -18.35 5.40
N PHE A 82 -29.51 -17.35 4.89
CA PHE A 82 -28.14 -17.49 4.44
C PHE A 82 -27.16 -16.51 5.12
N ILE A 83 -27.65 -15.62 5.96
CA ILE A 83 -26.72 -14.86 6.79
C ILE A 83 -26.51 -15.58 8.12
N PRO A 84 -25.54 -16.45 8.17
CA PRO A 84 -24.73 -16.45 9.34
C PRO A 84 -23.58 -15.52 9.08
N LEU A 85 -23.51 -14.44 9.84
CA LEU A 85 -22.30 -13.91 10.42
C LEU A 85 -21.04 -13.70 9.56
N THR A 86 -20.81 -14.48 8.49
CA THR A 86 -19.56 -14.42 7.72
C THR A 86 -19.54 -13.33 6.66
N MET A 87 -20.69 -12.92 6.13
CA MET A 87 -20.73 -11.92 5.07
C MET A 87 -20.59 -10.49 5.58
N MET A 88 -21.12 -10.19 6.75
CA MET A 88 -20.94 -8.86 7.35
C MET A 88 -19.47 -8.63 7.69
N LYS A 89 -18.78 -9.65 8.20
CA LYS A 89 -17.33 -9.58 8.47
C LYS A 89 -16.50 -9.40 7.21
N LYS A 90 -16.89 -10.01 6.09
CA LYS A 90 -16.17 -9.85 4.81
C LYS A 90 -16.30 -8.46 4.21
N LYS A 91 -17.47 -7.83 4.30
CA LYS A 91 -17.65 -6.43 3.87
C LYS A 91 -16.78 -5.47 4.68
N ASP A 92 -16.74 -5.66 6.00
CA ASP A 92 -15.92 -4.84 6.88
C ASP A 92 -14.43 -5.04 6.60
N LEU A 93 -13.99 -6.28 6.35
CA LEU A 93 -12.61 -6.60 5.99
C LEU A 93 -12.22 -5.95 4.66
N HIS A 94 -13.09 -6.00 3.66
CA HIS A 94 -12.83 -5.35 2.36
C HIS A 94 -12.64 -3.84 2.53
N LYS A 95 -13.47 -3.21 3.34
CA LYS A 95 -13.38 -1.78 3.63
C LYS A 95 -12.09 -1.44 4.37
N ILE A 96 -11.70 -2.23 5.36
CA ILE A 96 -10.47 -2.08 6.11
C ILE A 96 -9.26 -2.20 5.16
N HIS A 97 -9.26 -3.19 4.26
CA HIS A 97 -8.16 -3.38 3.31
C HIS A 97 -8.09 -2.25 2.28
N ALA A 98 -9.22 -1.68 1.86
CA ALA A 98 -9.24 -0.51 1.00
C ALA A 98 -8.62 0.71 1.69
N GLU A 99 -8.94 0.93 2.96
CA GLU A 99 -8.36 2.01 3.77
C GLU A 99 -6.87 1.80 4.01
N ASP A 100 -6.43 0.57 4.29
CA ASP A 100 -5.01 0.23 4.43
C ASP A 100 -4.23 0.50 3.15
N CYS A 101 -4.79 0.16 2.01
CA CYS A 101 -4.19 0.41 0.71
C CYS A 101 -4.00 1.92 0.48
N LYS A 102 -5.02 2.72 0.79
CA LYS A 102 -4.97 4.18 0.68
C LYS A 102 -3.92 4.79 1.62
N ARG A 103 -3.90 4.35 2.87
CA ARG A 103 -2.96 4.82 3.88
C ARG A 103 -1.51 4.50 3.51
N THR A 104 -1.24 3.27 3.08
CA THR A 104 0.11 2.86 2.67
C THR A 104 0.57 3.58 1.41
N LYS A 105 -0.34 3.89 0.48
CA LYS A 105 -0.03 4.71 -0.69
C LYS A 105 0.41 6.13 -0.30
N GLU A 106 -0.26 6.73 0.67
CA GLU A 106 0.11 8.04 1.19
C GLU A 106 1.48 8.01 1.87
N LEU A 107 1.79 6.95 2.62
CA LEU A 107 3.10 6.76 3.22
C LEU A 107 4.22 6.62 2.17
N VAL A 108 3.96 5.92 1.07
CA VAL A 108 4.92 5.83 -0.04
C VAL A 108 5.23 7.22 -0.60
N LYS A 109 4.21 8.05 -0.82
CA LYS A 109 4.40 9.41 -1.31
C LYS A 109 5.21 10.26 -0.36
N LEU A 110 4.93 10.18 0.94
CA LEU A 110 5.66 10.91 1.97
C LEU A 110 7.14 10.51 1.98
N HIS A 111 7.42 9.22 2.06
CA HIS A 111 8.80 8.72 2.13
C HIS A 111 9.55 8.93 0.82
N GLN A 112 8.86 8.90 -0.33
CA GLN A 112 9.45 9.26 -1.61
C GLN A 112 9.93 10.71 -1.60
N HIS A 113 9.13 11.61 -1.07
CA HIS A 113 9.50 13.02 -0.95
C HIS A 113 10.70 13.21 -0.02
N LEU A 114 10.69 12.58 1.15
CA LEU A 114 11.78 12.65 2.11
C LEU A 114 13.08 12.05 1.56
N PHE A 115 12.97 10.93 0.87
CA PHE A 115 14.11 10.30 0.22
C PHE A 115 14.70 11.19 -0.88
N SER A 116 13.86 11.77 -1.73
CA SER A 116 14.29 12.69 -2.80
C SER A 116 14.99 13.92 -2.23
N LYS A 117 14.46 14.47 -1.14
CA LYS A 117 15.08 15.61 -0.46
C LYS A 117 16.44 15.26 0.12
N ALA A 118 16.56 14.10 0.77
CA ALA A 118 17.83 13.63 1.32
C ALA A 118 18.87 13.40 0.21
N PHE A 119 18.45 12.86 -0.92
CA PHE A 119 19.30 12.69 -2.09
C PHE A 119 19.80 14.03 -2.63
N LEU A 120 18.91 15.02 -2.79
CA LEU A 120 19.27 16.35 -3.27
C LEU A 120 20.21 17.06 -2.31
N ASP A 121 19.96 16.96 -1.02
CA ASP A 121 20.84 17.56 0.00
C ASP A 121 22.24 16.98 -0.07
N LEU A 122 22.34 15.68 -0.22
CA LEU A 122 23.64 14.99 -0.36
C LEU A 122 24.34 15.39 -1.67
N LYS A 123 23.60 15.43 -2.77
CA LYS A 123 24.10 15.82 -4.09
C LYS A 123 24.61 17.26 -4.07
N ASP A 124 23.86 18.19 -3.50
CA ASP A 124 24.24 19.59 -3.37
C ASP A 124 25.50 19.74 -2.54
N PHE A 125 25.60 19.01 -1.43
CA PHE A 125 26.80 19.02 -0.61
C PHE A 125 28.04 18.56 -1.39
N ILE A 126 27.92 17.45 -2.11
CA ILE A 126 29.00 16.92 -2.94
C ILE A 126 29.40 17.91 -4.03
N SER A 127 28.42 18.51 -4.71
CA SER A 127 28.68 19.52 -5.74
C SER A 127 29.35 20.76 -5.19
N HIS A 128 29.03 21.16 -3.96
CA HIS A 128 29.58 22.34 -3.32
C HIS A 128 31.00 22.12 -2.83
N TYR A 129 31.30 20.91 -2.37
CA TYR A 129 32.63 20.53 -1.88
C TYR A 129 33.48 19.80 -2.91
N GLY A 130 32.92 19.51 -4.10
CA GLY A 130 33.73 18.98 -5.19
C GLY A 130 34.99 19.81 -5.36
N PRO A 131 35.93 19.44 -6.15
CA PRO A 131 35.89 18.51 -7.27
C PRO A 131 36.10 17.07 -6.90
N PHE A 132 35.41 16.31 -7.65
CA PHE A 132 35.70 14.91 -7.67
C PHE A 132 37.00 14.65 -8.42
#